data_4e9ae6d865ed2de8dc90756238f892f7
#
_entry.id   4e9ae6d865ed2de8dc90756238f892f7
#
_cell.length_a   1.000
_cell.length_b   1.000
_cell.length_c   1.000
_cell.angle_alpha   90.00
_cell.angle_beta   90.00
_cell.angle_gamma   90.00
#
_symmetry.space_group_name_H-M   'P 1'
#
loop_
_entity.id
_entity.type
_entity.pdbx_description
1 polymer ?
#
loop_
_entity_poly.entity_id
_entity_poly.type
_entity_poly.pdbx_seq_one_letter_code
_entity_poly.pdbx_strand_id
1 'polypeptide(L)'
;MKHLFKISLCALAFTIGANNGFAQSGETGLKDAYKDYFSIGVAVNMRNIANPEQIAIIKKDFNSITAENDMKPQPTEPAYGQFNWENADKIANFCRSNGIKLRGHCLMWHAQIGEWMYKDEKGNLVSKEKLFQN
;
A
#
# COMPACT_ATOMS: atom_id res chain seq x y z
N MET A 1 -66.75 32.38 -50.55
CA MET A 1 -66.22 31.04 -50.59
C MET A 1 -64.77 31.13 -50.03
N LYS A 2 -64.63 30.77 -48.79
CA LYS A 2 -63.29 30.86 -48.07
C LYS A 2 -62.85 29.44 -47.79
N HIS A 3 -61.82 29.00 -48.49
CA HIS A 3 -61.16 27.73 -48.22
C HIS A 3 -60.12 27.89 -47.04
N LEU A 4 -60.42 27.32 -45.92
CA LEU A 4 -59.48 27.19 -44.83
C LEU A 4 -58.49 26.03 -45.12
N PHE A 5 -57.25 26.39 -45.30
CA PHE A 5 -56.12 25.43 -45.35
C PHE A 5 -55.77 25.06 -43.95
N LYS A 6 -55.97 23.80 -43.54
CA LYS A 6 -55.51 23.27 -42.29
C LYS A 6 -54.08 22.74 -42.47
N ILE A 7 -53.11 23.46 -41.96
CA ILE A 7 -51.74 22.99 -41.89
C ILE A 7 -51.61 22.09 -40.63
N SER A 8 -51.46 20.81 -40.90
CA SER A 8 -51.17 19.83 -39.83
C SER A 8 -49.71 19.86 -39.56
N LEU A 9 -49.30 20.40 -38.39
CA LEU A 9 -47.89 20.44 -37.92
C LEU A 9 -47.56 19.12 -37.18
N CYS A 10 -46.99 18.19 -37.91
CA CYS A 10 -46.41 16.99 -37.25
C CYS A 10 -45.15 17.38 -36.51
N ALA A 11 -45.27 17.54 -35.21
CA ALA A 11 -44.11 17.67 -34.32
C ALA A 11 -43.42 16.30 -34.15
N LEU A 12 -42.32 16.10 -34.85
CA LEU A 12 -41.47 14.93 -34.70
C LEU A 12 -40.62 15.14 -33.42
N ALA A 13 -41.04 14.56 -32.31
CA ALA A 13 -40.27 14.55 -31.08
C ALA A 13 -39.10 13.59 -31.25
N PHE A 14 -37.92 14.15 -31.54
CA PHE A 14 -36.67 13.43 -31.49
C PHE A 14 -36.26 13.28 -30.01
N THR A 15 -36.63 12.18 -29.39
CA THR A 15 -36.07 11.79 -28.08
C THR A 15 -34.65 11.32 -28.29
N ILE A 16 -33.70 12.24 -28.12
CA ILE A 16 -32.29 11.90 -27.95
C ILE A 16 -32.20 11.21 -26.60
N GLY A 17 -32.31 9.89 -26.61
CA GLY A 17 -31.92 9.07 -25.47
C GLY A 17 -30.43 9.22 -25.25
N ALA A 18 -30.04 10.18 -24.43
CA ALA A 18 -28.70 10.22 -23.87
C ALA A 18 -28.54 8.99 -22.94
N ASN A 19 -28.23 7.85 -23.54
CA ASN A 19 -27.66 6.73 -22.78
C ASN A 19 -26.28 7.17 -22.31
N ASN A 20 -26.22 7.99 -21.26
CA ASN A 20 -25.07 8.09 -20.41
C ASN A 20 -24.98 6.80 -19.61
N GLY A 21 -24.78 5.71 -20.31
CA GLY A 21 -24.23 4.49 -19.74
C GLY A 21 -22.77 4.74 -19.39
N PHE A 22 -22.51 5.58 -18.40
CA PHE A 22 -21.34 5.38 -17.56
C PHE A 22 -21.62 4.04 -16.90
N ALA A 23 -21.16 2.97 -17.54
CA ALA A 23 -20.87 1.75 -16.84
C ALA A 23 -20.01 2.21 -15.67
N GLN A 24 -20.56 2.17 -14.49
CA GLN A 24 -19.81 2.22 -13.25
C GLN A 24 -19.04 0.91 -13.23
N SER A 25 -17.97 0.85 -14.05
CA SER A 25 -16.95 -0.16 -13.94
C SER A 25 -16.44 0.00 -12.52
N GLY A 26 -16.79 -0.92 -11.65
CA GLY A 26 -16.21 -0.97 -10.32
C GLY A 26 -14.71 -0.78 -10.53
N GLU A 27 -14.17 0.33 -10.04
CA GLU A 27 -12.79 0.73 -10.37
C GLU A 27 -11.87 -0.43 -10.03
N THR A 28 -11.36 -1.08 -11.06
CA THR A 28 -10.42 -2.20 -10.92
C THR A 28 -9.16 -1.68 -10.26
N GLY A 29 -8.77 -2.27 -9.13
CA GLY A 29 -7.54 -1.88 -8.44
C GLY A 29 -6.30 -2.23 -9.27
N LEU A 30 -5.20 -1.55 -9.01
CA LEU A 30 -3.93 -1.81 -9.70
C LEU A 30 -3.50 -3.28 -9.60
N LYS A 31 -3.61 -3.87 -8.40
CA LYS A 31 -3.28 -5.29 -8.19
C LYS A 31 -4.06 -6.24 -9.08
N ASP A 32 -5.31 -5.90 -9.41
CA ASP A 32 -6.18 -6.74 -10.24
C ASP A 32 -5.91 -6.51 -11.73
N ALA A 33 -5.62 -5.25 -12.13
CA ALA A 33 -5.25 -4.90 -13.49
C ALA A 33 -3.93 -5.57 -13.92
N TYR A 34 -2.99 -5.75 -12.99
CA TYR A 34 -1.66 -6.33 -13.26
C TYR A 34 -1.46 -7.74 -12.72
N LYS A 35 -2.53 -8.42 -12.26
CA LYS A 35 -2.45 -9.73 -11.58
C LYS A 35 -1.70 -10.81 -12.36
N ASP A 36 -1.79 -10.78 -13.68
CA ASP A 36 -1.18 -11.79 -14.56
C ASP A 36 0.29 -11.48 -14.91
N TYR A 37 0.79 -10.32 -14.48
CA TYR A 37 2.14 -9.85 -14.80
C TYR A 37 3.06 -9.81 -13.59
N PHE A 38 2.64 -9.13 -12.51
CA PHE A 38 3.46 -8.98 -11.30
C PHE A 38 2.62 -8.54 -10.09
N SER A 39 3.20 -8.65 -8.91
CA SER A 39 2.60 -8.13 -7.68
C SER A 39 2.84 -6.63 -7.57
N ILE A 40 1.79 -5.87 -7.24
CA ILE A 40 1.88 -4.45 -6.93
C ILE A 40 2.10 -4.30 -5.43
N GLY A 41 3.20 -3.66 -5.04
CA GLY A 41 3.58 -3.46 -3.64
C GLY A 41 3.54 -2.00 -3.21
N VAL A 42 3.40 -1.80 -1.90
CA VAL A 42 3.46 -0.48 -1.25
C VAL A 42 4.30 -0.57 0.02
N ALA A 43 5.07 0.49 0.29
CA ALA A 43 5.71 0.67 1.59
C ALA A 43 4.71 1.29 2.58
N VAL A 44 4.63 0.74 3.79
CA VAL A 44 3.73 1.23 4.84
C VAL A 44 4.45 1.42 6.17
N ASN A 45 3.91 2.32 6.97
CA ASN A 45 4.24 2.50 8.38
C ASN A 45 2.97 2.43 9.22
N MET A 46 3.10 2.56 10.54
CA MET A 46 1.98 2.46 11.47
C MET A 46 0.85 3.46 11.21
N ARG A 47 1.14 4.66 10.66
CA ARG A 47 0.11 5.66 10.34
C ARG A 47 -0.75 5.22 9.16
N ASN A 48 -0.14 4.58 8.16
CA ASN A 48 -0.86 4.11 6.98
C ASN A 48 -1.90 3.03 7.34
N ILE A 49 -1.50 2.07 8.18
CA ILE A 49 -2.39 0.97 8.61
C ILE A 49 -3.36 1.34 9.74
N ALA A 50 -3.24 2.57 10.28
CA ALA A 50 -4.20 3.14 11.24
C ALA A 50 -5.22 4.08 10.57
N ASN A 51 -5.00 4.51 9.33
CA ASN A 51 -5.86 5.45 8.62
C ASN A 51 -6.84 4.71 7.71
N PRO A 52 -8.17 4.81 7.92
CA PRO A 52 -9.18 4.09 7.15
C PRO A 52 -9.13 4.35 5.64
N GLU A 53 -8.87 5.60 5.22
CA GLU A 53 -8.79 5.97 3.80
C GLU A 53 -7.58 5.31 3.13
N GLN A 54 -6.43 5.33 3.80
CA GLN A 54 -5.22 4.67 3.32
C GLN A 54 -5.37 3.14 3.30
N ILE A 55 -6.01 2.57 4.31
CA ILE A 55 -6.35 1.15 4.33
C ILE A 55 -7.21 0.78 3.12
N ALA A 56 -8.21 1.59 2.77
CA ALA A 56 -9.06 1.34 1.61
C ALA A 56 -8.24 1.32 0.31
N ILE A 57 -7.34 2.28 0.11
CA ILE A 57 -6.42 2.34 -1.04
C ILE A 57 -5.48 1.11 -1.05
N ILE A 58 -4.87 0.79 0.09
CA ILE A 58 -3.96 -0.36 0.21
C ILE A 58 -4.68 -1.64 -0.20
N LYS A 59 -5.87 -1.87 0.32
CA LYS A 59 -6.67 -3.09 0.04
C LYS A 59 -7.17 -3.14 -1.40
N LYS A 60 -7.45 -1.99 -2.02
CA LYS A 60 -7.89 -1.90 -3.40
C LYS A 60 -6.76 -2.17 -4.38
N ASP A 61 -5.62 -1.51 -4.18
CA ASP A 61 -4.61 -1.37 -5.23
C ASP A 61 -3.37 -2.26 -5.05
N PHE A 62 -3.14 -2.81 -3.84
CA PHE A 62 -1.89 -3.51 -3.54
C PHE A 62 -2.13 -4.94 -3.03
N ASN A 63 -1.27 -5.85 -3.44
CA ASN A 63 -1.24 -7.25 -3.00
C ASN A 63 0.06 -7.63 -2.28
N SER A 64 0.99 -6.68 -2.11
CA SER A 64 2.22 -6.84 -1.37
C SER A 64 2.52 -5.59 -0.52
N ILE A 65 2.98 -5.78 0.69
CA ILE A 65 3.40 -4.72 1.61
C ILE A 65 4.86 -4.93 2.00
N THR A 66 5.60 -3.82 2.09
CA THR A 66 6.91 -3.76 2.72
C THR A 66 6.85 -2.74 3.85
N ALA A 67 7.30 -3.09 5.05
CA ALA A 67 7.41 -2.11 6.13
C ALA A 67 8.45 -1.05 5.76
N GLU A 68 8.10 0.24 5.87
CA GLU A 68 8.99 1.35 5.53
C GLU A 68 10.22 1.39 6.45
N ASN A 69 9.99 1.27 7.75
CA ASN A 69 11.04 1.31 8.77
C ASN A 69 10.89 0.23 9.84
N ASP A 70 9.67 -0.14 10.20
CA ASP A 70 9.34 -0.90 11.41
C ASP A 70 9.90 -2.34 11.44
N MET A 71 10.46 -2.84 10.34
CA MET A 71 11.13 -4.14 10.25
C MET A 71 12.64 -4.04 10.01
N LYS A 72 13.22 -2.85 10.16
CA LYS A 72 14.68 -2.66 10.09
C LYS A 72 15.33 -3.04 11.43
N PRO A 73 16.63 -3.32 11.45
CA PRO A 73 17.33 -3.75 12.68
C PRO A 73 17.17 -2.77 13.84
N GLN A 74 17.33 -1.47 13.62
CA GLN A 74 17.27 -0.49 14.70
C GLN A 74 15.94 -0.47 15.48
N PRO A 75 14.75 -0.44 14.87
CA PRO A 75 13.50 -0.53 15.62
C PRO A 75 13.20 -1.92 16.16
N THR A 76 13.71 -3.01 15.54
CA THR A 76 13.42 -4.37 15.98
C THR A 76 14.40 -4.89 17.02
N GLU A 77 15.65 -4.39 17.03
CA GLU A 77 16.67 -4.70 18.02
C GLU A 77 17.50 -3.45 18.35
N PRO A 78 16.91 -2.50 19.12
CA PRO A 78 17.58 -1.24 19.45
C PRO A 78 18.85 -1.41 20.30
N ALA A 79 18.94 -2.48 21.07
CA ALA A 79 20.12 -2.86 21.84
C ALA A 79 20.32 -4.38 21.75
N TYR A 80 21.54 -4.85 21.92
CA TYR A 80 21.90 -6.26 21.80
C TYR A 80 21.00 -7.17 22.65
N GLY A 81 20.33 -8.12 22.01
CA GLY A 81 19.41 -9.07 22.64
C GLY A 81 18.08 -8.47 23.11
N GLN A 82 17.84 -7.18 22.88
CA GLN A 82 16.58 -6.52 23.25
C GLN A 82 15.68 -6.35 22.03
N PHE A 83 14.76 -7.29 21.86
CA PHE A 83 13.86 -7.29 20.69
C PHE A 83 12.57 -6.52 20.96
N ASN A 84 12.14 -5.77 19.95
CA ASN A 84 10.86 -5.07 19.91
C ASN A 84 10.13 -5.38 18.60
N TRP A 85 9.14 -6.26 18.67
CA TRP A 85 8.38 -6.71 17.53
C TRP A 85 7.02 -6.01 17.39
N GLU A 86 6.67 -5.09 18.30
CA GLU A 86 5.32 -4.54 18.42
C GLU A 86 4.78 -4.00 17.09
N ASN A 87 5.49 -3.10 16.43
CA ASN A 87 5.06 -2.53 15.16
C ASN A 87 5.17 -3.52 13.99
N ALA A 88 6.24 -4.32 13.98
CA ALA A 88 6.44 -5.35 12.97
C ALA A 88 5.29 -6.37 12.99
N ASP A 89 4.88 -6.80 14.18
CA ASP A 89 3.75 -7.73 14.37
C ASP A 89 2.42 -7.11 13.96
N LYS A 90 2.17 -5.82 14.26
CA LYS A 90 0.96 -5.12 13.81
C LYS A 90 0.86 -5.11 12.28
N ILE A 91 1.96 -4.80 11.59
CA ILE A 91 2.01 -4.83 10.12
C ILE A 91 1.81 -6.25 9.60
N ALA A 92 2.48 -7.24 10.20
CA ALA A 92 2.34 -8.65 9.81
C ALA A 92 0.90 -9.16 9.99
N ASN A 93 0.26 -8.82 11.11
CA ASN A 93 -1.12 -9.18 11.38
C ASN A 93 -2.11 -8.47 10.43
N PHE A 94 -1.86 -7.19 10.11
CA PHE A 94 -2.63 -6.48 9.09
C PHE A 94 -2.55 -7.19 7.73
N CYS A 95 -1.35 -7.56 7.29
CA CYS A 95 -1.14 -8.30 6.04
C CYS A 95 -1.89 -9.65 6.06
N ARG A 96 -1.71 -10.43 7.12
CA ARG A 96 -2.37 -11.74 7.29
C ARG A 96 -3.88 -11.63 7.25
N SER A 97 -4.46 -10.68 7.98
CA SER A 97 -5.91 -10.47 8.06
C SER A 97 -6.54 -10.00 6.76
N ASN A 98 -5.76 -9.43 5.84
CA ASN A 98 -6.24 -8.91 4.57
C ASN A 98 -5.77 -9.72 3.35
N GLY A 99 -5.10 -10.85 3.54
CA GLY A 99 -4.59 -11.68 2.45
C GLY A 99 -3.51 -11.00 1.59
N ILE A 100 -2.76 -10.07 2.17
CA ILE A 100 -1.71 -9.30 1.49
C ILE A 100 -0.35 -9.93 1.80
N LYS A 101 0.50 -10.07 0.79
CA LYS A 101 1.86 -10.60 0.98
C LYS A 101 2.70 -9.61 1.76
N LEU A 102 3.47 -10.08 2.72
CA LEU A 102 4.44 -9.27 3.46
C LEU A 102 5.85 -9.57 2.95
N ARG A 103 6.59 -8.49 2.65
CA ARG A 103 8.03 -8.53 2.37
C ARG A 103 8.77 -7.93 3.56
N GLY A 104 9.56 -8.74 4.25
CA GLY A 104 10.48 -8.26 5.30
C GLY A 104 11.59 -7.41 4.66
N HIS A 105 11.81 -6.21 5.20
CA HIS A 105 12.87 -5.30 4.80
C HIS A 105 13.36 -4.54 6.02
N CYS A 106 14.62 -4.72 6.38
CA CYS A 106 15.65 -5.56 5.79
C CYS A 106 16.48 -6.23 6.89
N LEU A 107 17.16 -7.32 6.58
CA LEU A 107 18.03 -7.99 7.56
C LEU A 107 19.25 -7.13 7.95
N MET A 108 19.82 -6.42 6.96
CA MET A 108 20.96 -5.51 7.16
C MET A 108 20.91 -4.37 6.15
N TRP A 109 21.25 -3.15 6.60
CA TRP A 109 21.35 -1.97 5.75
C TRP A 109 22.41 -1.02 6.34
N HIS A 110 22.94 -0.10 5.55
CA HIS A 110 23.94 0.87 5.98
C HIS A 110 23.39 1.97 6.92
N ALA A 111 22.07 2.07 7.05
CA ALA A 111 21.38 2.99 7.94
C ALA A 111 20.32 2.26 8.77
N GLN A 112 19.88 2.85 9.88
CA GLN A 112 18.87 2.27 10.77
C GLN A 112 19.20 0.85 11.23
N ILE A 113 20.49 0.62 11.53
CA ILE A 113 21.00 -0.53 12.29
C ILE A 113 21.28 -0.10 13.73
N GLY A 114 21.19 -1.01 14.69
CA GLY A 114 21.54 -0.73 16.07
C GLY A 114 23.02 -0.37 16.20
N GLU A 115 23.34 0.73 16.90
CA GLU A 115 24.75 1.14 17.06
C GLU A 115 25.60 0.06 17.73
N TRP A 116 25.00 -0.76 18.59
CA TRP A 116 25.63 -1.91 19.24
C TRP A 116 26.24 -2.93 18.27
N MET A 117 25.76 -2.97 17.03
CA MET A 117 26.29 -3.88 16.00
C MET A 117 27.73 -3.50 15.57
N TYR A 118 28.07 -2.22 15.58
CA TYR A 118 29.32 -1.71 15.02
C TYR A 118 30.09 -0.76 15.93
N LYS A 119 29.55 -0.41 17.12
CA LYS A 119 30.19 0.42 18.12
C LYS A 119 30.28 -0.31 19.45
N ASP A 120 31.36 -0.03 20.19
CA ASP A 120 31.54 -0.42 21.61
C ASP A 120 30.79 0.60 22.52
N GLU A 121 30.80 0.32 23.83
CA GLU A 121 30.20 1.21 24.85
C GLU A 121 30.84 2.61 24.92
N LYS A 122 32.05 2.78 24.36
CA LYS A 122 32.74 4.07 24.27
C LYS A 122 32.49 4.79 22.96
N GLY A 123 31.69 4.21 22.07
CA GLY A 123 31.38 4.75 20.76
C GLY A 123 32.44 4.51 19.68
N ASN A 124 33.48 3.72 19.95
CA ASN A 124 34.46 3.36 18.94
C ASN A 124 33.94 2.22 18.07
N LEU A 125 34.43 2.15 16.83
CA LEU A 125 34.14 1.02 15.96
C LEU A 125 34.68 -0.28 16.57
N VAL A 126 33.85 -1.32 16.56
CA VAL A 126 34.27 -2.66 16.99
C VAL A 126 35.21 -3.27 15.97
N SER A 127 36.00 -4.29 16.40
CA SER A 127 36.87 -5.04 15.48
C SER A 127 36.02 -5.82 14.46
N LYS A 128 36.69 -6.22 13.37
CA LYS A 128 36.06 -7.06 12.34
C LYS A 128 35.53 -8.37 12.92
N GLU A 129 36.30 -8.99 13.80
CA GLU A 129 35.95 -10.25 14.49
C GLU A 129 34.69 -10.06 15.35
N LYS A 130 34.62 -8.95 16.11
CA LYS A 130 33.45 -8.62 16.93
C LYS A 130 32.22 -8.32 16.06
N LEU A 131 32.41 -7.66 14.93
CA LEU A 131 31.32 -7.39 14.00
C LEU A 131 30.68 -8.67 13.41
N PHE A 132 31.48 -9.73 13.22
CA PHE A 132 30.98 -11.03 12.77
C PHE A 132 30.30 -11.85 13.88
N GLN A 133 30.47 -11.47 15.14
CA GLN A 133 29.81 -12.13 16.29
C GLN A 133 28.47 -11.49 16.67
N ASN A 134 28.30 -10.23 16.32
CA ASN A 134 27.05 -9.48 16.53
C ASN A 134 26.04 -9.74 15.43
#